data_5eb227d461e8b983a44a914c627954c2
#
_entry.id   5eb227d461e8b983a44a914c627954c2
#
_cell.length_a   1.000
_cell.length_b   1.000
_cell.length_c   1.000
_cell.angle_alpha   90.00
_cell.angle_beta   90.00
_cell.angle_gamma   90.00
#
_symmetry.space_group_name_H-M   'P 1'
#
loop_
_entity.id
_entity.type
_entity.pdbx_description
1 polymer ?
#
loop_
_entity_poly.entity_id
_entity_poly.type
_entity_poly.pdbx_seq_one_letter_code
_entity_poly.pdbx_strand_id
1 'polypeptide(L)'
;LDRDAMAAALGFPRPVENALDATSLAPVDMPLEVASALAAAAVRIGSMVDDIMVQYAQPRPWIILQEGGENTYVSSAMPQKRNPGLMNNCREDCSDVIGEMNAAFLRAHNVVPGMIDGKRVEKNARMMKTAMTMLTRFRKVLAALTINPARALEELNSDWTASQEIADRLMRDHGLPFRIGHHMASRMVGWARANNVLPLEFPYAQMRRIYREEVSEEYPEGPAELPMSEEEFRAALDPRSIVAARRTAGSASPAEVRKMLEADAGRLAA
;
A
#
# COMPACT_ATOMS: atom_id res chain seq x y z
N LEU A 1 -8.03 42.09 -30.22
CA LEU A 1 -7.60 41.64 -28.88
C LEU A 1 -6.27 40.90 -29.02
N ASP A 2 -5.26 41.35 -28.29
CA ASP A 2 -3.96 40.64 -28.22
C ASP A 2 -4.03 39.53 -27.21
N ARG A 3 -4.18 38.28 -27.69
CA ARG A 3 -4.35 37.11 -26.85
C ARG A 3 -3.04 36.68 -26.14
N ASP A 4 -1.91 36.93 -26.80
CA ASP A 4 -0.59 36.59 -26.21
C ASP A 4 -0.25 37.53 -25.03
N ALA A 5 -0.49 38.84 -25.21
CA ALA A 5 -0.33 39.82 -24.13
C ALA A 5 -1.27 39.51 -22.94
N MET A 6 -2.49 39.07 -23.18
CA MET A 6 -3.43 38.66 -22.13
C MET A 6 -2.98 37.40 -21.40
N ALA A 7 -2.52 36.38 -22.11
CA ALA A 7 -2.02 35.16 -21.52
C ALA A 7 -0.80 35.45 -20.61
N ALA A 8 0.12 36.25 -21.11
CA ALA A 8 1.31 36.68 -20.34
C ALA A 8 0.93 37.46 -19.08
N ALA A 9 -0.02 38.43 -19.20
CA ALA A 9 -0.50 39.21 -18.06
C ALA A 9 -1.18 38.36 -16.96
N LEU A 10 -1.77 37.23 -17.36
CA LEU A 10 -2.40 36.26 -16.44
C LEU A 10 -1.46 35.16 -15.97
N GLY A 11 -0.19 35.17 -16.39
CA GLY A 11 0.80 34.18 -15.99
C GLY A 11 0.73 32.85 -16.73
N PHE A 12 0.02 32.79 -17.86
CA PHE A 12 -0.02 31.60 -18.71
C PHE A 12 1.11 31.62 -19.75
N PRO A 13 1.71 30.47 -20.10
CA PRO A 13 2.83 30.41 -21.06
C PRO A 13 2.40 30.72 -22.49
N ARG A 14 1.13 30.47 -22.81
CA ARG A 14 0.53 30.73 -24.15
C ARG A 14 -1.00 30.71 -24.08
N PRO A 15 -1.72 31.31 -25.02
CA PRO A 15 -3.15 31.12 -25.16
C PRO A 15 -3.46 29.75 -25.78
N VAL A 16 -4.69 29.28 -25.62
CA VAL A 16 -5.23 28.16 -26.42
C VAL A 16 -5.34 28.64 -27.89
N GLU A 17 -4.79 27.90 -28.83
CA GLU A 17 -4.64 28.37 -30.22
C GLU A 17 -5.97 28.69 -30.89
N ASN A 18 -6.92 27.76 -30.84
CA ASN A 18 -8.22 27.89 -31.48
C ASN A 18 -9.23 28.54 -30.55
N ALA A 19 -9.92 29.57 -31.01
CA ALA A 19 -10.91 30.31 -30.23
C ALA A 19 -12.16 29.46 -29.89
N LEU A 20 -12.57 28.55 -30.76
CA LEU A 20 -13.69 27.64 -30.50
C LEU A 20 -13.29 26.62 -29.42
N ASP A 21 -12.09 26.10 -29.50
CA ASP A 21 -11.52 25.21 -28.46
C ASP A 21 -11.51 25.92 -27.10
N ALA A 22 -10.93 27.11 -27.05
CA ALA A 22 -10.83 27.91 -25.81
C ALA A 22 -12.19 28.16 -25.14
N THR A 23 -13.25 28.34 -25.92
CA THR A 23 -14.58 28.70 -25.40
C THR A 23 -15.53 27.53 -25.22
N SER A 24 -15.31 26.43 -25.92
CA SER A 24 -16.29 25.35 -26.03
C SER A 24 -15.78 23.96 -25.67
N LEU A 25 -14.54 23.62 -25.98
CA LEU A 25 -13.97 22.27 -25.74
C LEU A 25 -13.11 22.25 -24.49
N ALA A 26 -12.07 23.05 -24.38
CA ALA A 26 -11.16 23.08 -23.25
C ALA A 26 -11.85 23.23 -21.87
N PRO A 27 -12.94 24.01 -21.72
CA PRO A 27 -13.69 24.07 -20.46
C PRO A 27 -14.39 22.77 -20.04
N VAL A 28 -14.51 21.80 -20.95
CA VAL A 28 -15.06 20.47 -20.65
C VAL A 28 -13.95 19.51 -20.25
N ASP A 29 -12.77 19.61 -20.86
CA ASP A 29 -11.65 18.72 -20.65
C ASP A 29 -11.04 18.90 -19.26
N MET A 30 -10.83 20.13 -18.80
CA MET A 30 -10.23 20.40 -17.49
C MET A 30 -10.97 19.72 -16.33
N PRO A 31 -12.31 19.80 -16.21
CA PRO A 31 -13.03 19.06 -15.17
C PRO A 31 -12.84 17.55 -15.24
N LEU A 32 -12.66 16.97 -16.44
CA LEU A 32 -12.42 15.54 -16.62
C LEU A 32 -11.04 15.13 -16.15
N GLU A 33 -10.02 15.91 -16.48
CA GLU A 33 -8.65 15.66 -16.01
C GLU A 33 -8.58 15.69 -14.48
N VAL A 34 -9.17 16.71 -13.87
CA VAL A 34 -9.24 16.83 -12.40
C VAL A 34 -10.03 15.69 -11.80
N ALA A 35 -11.19 15.35 -12.36
CA ALA A 35 -12.01 14.23 -11.89
C ALA A 35 -11.25 12.90 -11.93
N SER A 36 -10.50 12.65 -13.02
CA SER A 36 -9.70 11.44 -13.18
C SER A 36 -8.59 11.35 -12.14
N ALA A 37 -7.88 12.45 -11.88
CA ALA A 37 -6.84 12.51 -10.87
C ALA A 37 -7.40 12.25 -9.45
N LEU A 38 -8.53 12.87 -9.13
CA LEU A 38 -9.19 12.69 -7.83
C LEU A 38 -9.71 11.27 -7.63
N ALA A 39 -10.28 10.66 -8.68
CA ALA A 39 -10.73 9.27 -8.61
C ALA A 39 -9.55 8.29 -8.45
N ALA A 40 -8.43 8.53 -9.13
CA ALA A 40 -7.22 7.74 -8.94
C ALA A 40 -6.72 7.81 -7.48
N ALA A 41 -6.75 9.00 -6.87
CA ALA A 41 -6.44 9.19 -5.45
C ALA A 41 -7.44 8.43 -4.56
N ALA A 42 -8.75 8.52 -4.85
CA ALA A 42 -9.79 7.82 -4.08
C ALA A 42 -9.60 6.30 -4.11
N VAL A 43 -9.28 5.71 -5.27
CA VAL A 43 -8.98 4.28 -5.39
C VAL A 43 -7.78 3.87 -4.52
N ARG A 44 -6.70 4.68 -4.52
CA ARG A 44 -5.51 4.41 -3.70
C ARG A 44 -5.78 4.53 -2.21
N ILE A 45 -6.50 5.58 -1.81
CA ILE A 45 -6.89 5.79 -0.41
C ILE A 45 -7.80 4.65 0.06
N GLY A 46 -8.81 4.30 -0.74
CA GLY A 46 -9.71 3.19 -0.44
C GLY A 46 -8.97 1.87 -0.24
N SER A 47 -8.05 1.53 -1.15
CA SER A 47 -7.23 0.32 -1.03
C SER A 47 -6.38 0.31 0.24
N MET A 48 -5.76 1.43 0.60
CA MET A 48 -4.97 1.51 1.83
C MET A 48 -5.85 1.37 3.09
N VAL A 49 -7.01 2.01 3.10
CA VAL A 49 -7.94 1.91 4.24
C VAL A 49 -8.48 0.48 4.36
N ASP A 50 -8.79 -0.19 3.25
CA ASP A 50 -9.22 -1.59 3.27
C ASP A 50 -8.13 -2.53 3.80
N ASP A 51 -6.87 -2.34 3.42
CA ASP A 51 -5.75 -3.12 3.94
C ASP A 51 -5.61 -2.96 5.47
N ILE A 52 -5.71 -1.72 5.96
CA ILE A 52 -5.73 -1.46 7.41
C ILE A 52 -6.93 -2.13 8.08
N MET A 53 -8.11 -2.11 7.46
CA MET A 53 -9.31 -2.72 8.01
C MET A 53 -9.23 -4.24 8.11
N VAL A 54 -8.54 -4.91 7.20
CA VAL A 54 -8.26 -6.36 7.29
C VAL A 54 -7.49 -6.67 8.57
N GLN A 55 -6.48 -5.88 8.90
CA GLN A 55 -5.71 -6.03 10.14
C GLN A 55 -6.55 -5.65 11.37
N TYR A 56 -7.31 -4.58 11.28
CA TYR A 56 -8.19 -4.11 12.36
C TYR A 56 -9.27 -5.14 12.75
N ALA A 57 -9.75 -5.92 11.79
CA ALA A 57 -10.78 -6.96 11.98
C ALA A 57 -10.28 -8.22 12.70
N GLN A 58 -8.97 -8.38 12.91
CA GLN A 58 -8.40 -9.52 13.60
C GLN A 58 -8.84 -9.55 15.08
N PRO A 59 -8.97 -10.74 15.71
CA PRO A 59 -9.34 -10.84 17.13
C PRO A 59 -8.41 -10.08 18.07
N ARG A 60 -7.12 -10.00 17.71
CA ARG A 60 -6.09 -9.23 18.43
C ARG A 60 -5.31 -8.37 17.44
N PRO A 61 -5.89 -7.24 16.97
CA PRO A 61 -5.26 -6.42 15.95
C PRO A 61 -3.98 -5.76 16.50
N TRP A 62 -2.99 -5.60 15.63
CA TRP A 62 -1.77 -4.86 15.94
C TRP A 62 -1.82 -3.40 15.48
N ILE A 63 -2.80 -3.04 14.64
CA ILE A 63 -3.10 -1.68 14.22
C ILE A 63 -4.53 -1.36 14.60
N ILE A 64 -4.73 -0.25 15.30
CA ILE A 64 -6.03 0.21 15.79
C ILE A 64 -6.17 1.72 15.61
N LEU A 65 -7.38 2.24 15.74
CA LEU A 65 -7.65 3.67 15.89
C LEU A 65 -7.63 4.04 17.37
N GLN A 66 -7.19 5.26 17.70
CA GLN A 66 -7.44 5.86 19.00
C GLN A 66 -8.94 5.85 19.29
N GLU A 67 -9.31 5.43 20.50
CA GLU A 67 -10.71 5.31 20.89
C GLU A 67 -11.37 6.68 21.10
N GLY A 68 -12.67 6.74 20.78
CA GLY A 68 -13.53 7.90 21.04
C GLY A 68 -13.70 8.86 19.88
N GLY A 69 -14.50 9.89 20.11
CA GLY A 69 -14.86 10.89 19.11
C GLY A 69 -15.49 10.27 17.85
N GLU A 70 -15.05 10.74 16.70
CA GLU A 70 -15.46 10.19 15.39
C GLU A 70 -14.66 8.95 14.96
N ASN A 71 -13.61 8.58 15.72
CA ASN A 71 -12.70 7.50 15.32
C ASN A 71 -13.36 6.13 15.43
N THR A 72 -14.04 5.87 16.56
CA THR A 72 -14.64 4.56 16.85
C THR A 72 -16.03 4.71 17.44
N TYR A 73 -16.93 3.77 17.10
CA TYR A 73 -18.24 3.65 17.71
C TYR A 73 -18.26 2.53 18.74
N VAL A 74 -18.82 2.79 19.91
CA VAL A 74 -19.07 1.77 20.92
C VAL A 74 -20.21 0.85 20.48
N SER A 75 -20.11 -0.43 20.85
CA SER A 75 -21.21 -1.37 20.68
C SER A 75 -22.14 -1.31 21.88
N SER A 76 -23.45 -1.31 21.66
CA SER A 76 -24.45 -1.37 22.71
C SER A 76 -24.51 -2.74 23.42
N ALA A 77 -24.01 -3.80 22.77
CA ALA A 77 -24.12 -5.18 23.26
C ALA A 77 -22.76 -5.80 23.63
N MET A 78 -21.68 -5.38 22.98
CA MET A 78 -20.35 -5.98 23.14
C MET A 78 -19.34 -4.93 23.57
N PRO A 79 -18.96 -4.85 24.86
CA PRO A 79 -18.08 -3.79 25.38
C PRO A 79 -16.69 -3.74 24.73
N GLN A 80 -16.19 -4.90 24.27
CA GLN A 80 -14.88 -5.02 23.64
C GLN A 80 -14.89 -4.61 22.15
N LYS A 81 -16.08 -4.48 21.53
CA LYS A 81 -16.19 -4.20 20.09
C LYS A 81 -15.90 -2.73 19.80
N ARG A 82 -14.93 -2.48 18.96
CA ARG A 82 -14.54 -1.17 18.45
C ARG A 82 -14.86 -1.08 16.98
N ASN A 83 -15.94 -0.37 16.63
CA ASN A 83 -16.31 -0.20 15.23
C ASN A 83 -15.46 0.95 14.64
N PRO A 84 -14.75 0.75 13.52
CA PRO A 84 -13.86 1.77 12.95
C PRO A 84 -14.63 2.83 12.16
N GLY A 85 -15.38 3.67 12.83
CA GLY A 85 -16.28 4.65 12.23
C GLY A 85 -15.58 5.57 11.23
N LEU A 86 -14.44 6.10 11.63
CA LEU A 86 -13.66 7.02 10.81
C LEU A 86 -13.18 6.36 9.49
N MET A 87 -12.75 5.09 9.55
CA MET A 87 -12.34 4.35 8.36
C MET A 87 -13.52 4.01 7.45
N ASN A 88 -14.66 3.60 8.02
CA ASN A 88 -15.88 3.34 7.26
C ASN A 88 -16.33 4.59 6.50
N ASN A 89 -16.39 5.72 7.17
CA ASN A 89 -16.76 6.99 6.54
C ASN A 89 -15.73 7.44 5.48
N CYS A 90 -14.44 7.13 5.66
CA CYS A 90 -13.43 7.42 4.66
C CYS A 90 -13.63 6.60 3.38
N ARG A 91 -14.02 5.34 3.51
CA ARG A 91 -14.34 4.47 2.36
C ARG A 91 -15.59 4.97 1.61
N GLU A 92 -16.60 5.42 2.35
CA GLU A 92 -17.79 6.05 1.78
C GLU A 92 -17.43 7.30 0.97
N ASP A 93 -16.63 8.21 1.54
CA ASP A 93 -16.12 9.39 0.84
C ASP A 93 -15.35 9.03 -0.45
N CYS A 94 -14.55 7.95 -0.44
CA CYS A 94 -13.86 7.46 -1.64
C CYS A 94 -14.85 7.04 -2.73
N SER A 95 -15.94 6.36 -2.35
CA SER A 95 -17.01 5.96 -3.27
C SER A 95 -17.73 7.18 -3.85
N ASP A 96 -17.99 8.20 -3.03
CA ASP A 96 -18.61 9.44 -3.46
C ASP A 96 -17.74 10.19 -4.49
N VAL A 97 -16.42 10.26 -4.26
CA VAL A 97 -15.49 10.87 -5.23
C VAL A 97 -15.53 10.13 -6.56
N ILE A 98 -15.53 8.80 -6.55
CA ILE A 98 -15.64 7.98 -7.78
C ILE A 98 -16.99 8.23 -8.47
N GLY A 99 -18.07 8.35 -7.70
CA GLY A 99 -19.40 8.67 -8.21
C GLY A 99 -19.44 10.06 -8.89
N GLU A 100 -18.85 11.07 -8.28
CA GLU A 100 -18.75 12.41 -8.87
C GLU A 100 -17.88 12.45 -10.14
N MET A 101 -16.82 11.63 -10.22
CA MET A 101 -16.04 11.46 -11.46
C MET A 101 -16.92 10.89 -12.58
N ASN A 102 -17.65 9.81 -12.33
CA ASN A 102 -18.56 9.24 -13.31
C ASN A 102 -19.59 10.28 -13.77
N ALA A 103 -20.14 11.06 -12.85
CA ALA A 103 -21.06 12.15 -13.18
C ALA A 103 -20.40 13.25 -14.04
N ALA A 104 -19.10 13.55 -13.84
CA ALA A 104 -18.36 14.49 -14.67
C ALA A 104 -18.21 13.97 -16.11
N PHE A 105 -17.84 12.70 -16.29
CA PHE A 105 -17.79 12.06 -17.61
C PHE A 105 -19.14 12.06 -18.32
N LEU A 106 -20.21 11.71 -17.62
CA LEU A 106 -21.56 11.71 -18.17
C LEU A 106 -22.02 13.12 -18.57
N ARG A 107 -21.62 14.15 -17.85
CA ARG A 107 -21.91 15.53 -18.19
C ARG A 107 -21.14 16.03 -19.43
N ALA A 108 -19.90 15.55 -19.59
CA ALA A 108 -19.06 15.90 -20.74
C ALA A 108 -19.48 15.15 -22.00
N HIS A 109 -20.04 13.96 -21.87
CA HIS A 109 -20.53 13.17 -22.97
C HIS A 109 -21.74 13.88 -23.66
N ASN A 110 -21.72 13.94 -24.96
CA ASN A 110 -22.77 14.58 -25.78
C ASN A 110 -22.90 16.12 -25.64
N VAL A 111 -21.87 16.80 -25.15
CA VAL A 111 -21.88 18.26 -25.18
C VAL A 111 -21.59 18.75 -26.60
N VAL A 112 -22.56 19.46 -27.17
CA VAL A 112 -22.38 20.13 -28.48
C VAL A 112 -21.47 21.35 -28.26
N PRO A 113 -20.43 21.56 -29.09
CA PRO A 113 -19.59 22.76 -29.01
C PRO A 113 -20.41 24.04 -28.98
N GLY A 114 -20.10 24.94 -28.05
CA GLY A 114 -20.85 26.20 -27.87
C GLY A 114 -22.02 26.12 -26.87
N MET A 115 -22.45 24.92 -26.47
CA MET A 115 -23.49 24.76 -25.43
C MET A 115 -22.93 24.95 -24.02
N ILE A 116 -23.75 25.50 -23.13
CA ILE A 116 -23.35 25.82 -21.74
C ILE A 116 -23.44 24.58 -20.79
N ASP A 117 -24.25 23.61 -21.16
CA ASP A 117 -24.68 22.54 -20.25
C ASP A 117 -23.53 21.67 -19.68
N GLY A 118 -22.45 21.50 -20.42
CA GLY A 118 -21.25 20.78 -19.94
C GLY A 118 -20.36 21.61 -19.02
N LYS A 119 -20.56 22.91 -18.91
CA LYS A 119 -19.70 23.87 -18.21
C LYS A 119 -20.21 24.25 -16.81
N ARG A 120 -20.96 23.38 -16.15
CA ARG A 120 -21.62 23.70 -14.88
C ARG A 120 -20.60 23.78 -13.74
N VAL A 121 -20.10 25.00 -13.49
CA VAL A 121 -19.11 25.31 -12.43
C VAL A 121 -19.57 24.79 -11.05
N GLU A 122 -20.85 24.92 -10.73
CA GLU A 122 -21.44 24.47 -9.48
C GLU A 122 -21.22 22.96 -9.24
N LYS A 123 -21.42 22.13 -10.26
CA LYS A 123 -21.22 20.67 -10.16
C LYS A 123 -19.75 20.31 -10.05
N ASN A 124 -18.87 21.03 -10.73
CA ASN A 124 -17.43 20.85 -10.60
C ASN A 124 -16.94 21.29 -9.21
N ALA A 125 -17.45 22.38 -8.68
CA ALA A 125 -17.16 22.83 -7.32
C ALA A 125 -17.63 21.80 -6.27
N ARG A 126 -18.78 21.16 -6.47
CA ARG A 126 -19.25 20.06 -5.61
C ARG A 126 -18.29 18.88 -5.64
N MET A 127 -17.84 18.44 -6.80
CA MET A 127 -16.85 17.37 -6.94
C MET A 127 -15.57 17.68 -6.16
N MET A 128 -15.06 18.90 -6.28
CA MET A 128 -13.88 19.34 -5.52
C MET A 128 -14.13 19.30 -3.99
N LYS A 129 -15.30 19.74 -3.56
CA LYS A 129 -15.68 19.72 -2.13
C LYS A 129 -15.76 18.29 -1.60
N THR A 130 -16.33 17.35 -2.34
CA THR A 130 -16.38 15.93 -1.99
C THR A 130 -14.96 15.37 -1.85
N ALA A 131 -14.07 15.66 -2.79
CA ALA A 131 -12.69 15.24 -2.74
C ALA A 131 -11.92 15.83 -1.53
N MET A 132 -12.15 17.10 -1.22
CA MET A 132 -11.54 17.74 -0.03
C MET A 132 -12.03 17.09 1.28
N THR A 133 -13.29 16.66 1.32
CA THR A 133 -13.83 15.91 2.48
C THR A 133 -13.10 14.58 2.64
N MET A 134 -12.98 13.81 1.57
CA MET A 134 -12.23 12.55 1.53
C MET A 134 -10.78 12.72 2.02
N LEU A 135 -10.05 13.68 1.46
CA LEU A 135 -8.64 13.93 1.82
C LEU A 135 -8.50 14.35 3.29
N THR A 136 -9.40 15.21 3.76
CA THR A 136 -9.41 15.64 5.15
C THR A 136 -9.69 14.47 6.10
N ARG A 137 -10.63 13.61 5.75
CA ARG A 137 -10.95 12.43 6.55
C ARG A 137 -9.82 11.41 6.52
N PHE A 138 -9.23 11.18 5.36
CA PHE A 138 -8.06 10.29 5.27
C PHE A 138 -6.88 10.77 6.12
N ARG A 139 -6.60 12.08 6.13
CA ARG A 139 -5.61 12.65 7.06
C ARG A 139 -5.94 12.37 8.52
N LYS A 140 -7.22 12.44 8.92
CA LYS A 140 -7.66 12.09 10.27
C LYS A 140 -7.46 10.60 10.56
N VAL A 141 -7.77 9.72 9.59
CA VAL A 141 -7.50 8.27 9.73
C VAL A 141 -6.03 8.04 10.05
N LEU A 142 -5.12 8.59 9.25
CA LEU A 142 -3.67 8.44 9.46
C LEU A 142 -3.22 8.97 10.84
N ALA A 143 -3.76 10.12 11.26
CA ALA A 143 -3.44 10.72 12.56
C ALA A 143 -3.97 9.92 13.76
N ALA A 144 -5.06 9.16 13.57
CA ALA A 144 -5.68 8.37 14.61
C ALA A 144 -5.14 6.93 14.71
N LEU A 145 -4.30 6.49 13.76
CA LEU A 145 -3.71 5.15 13.79
C LEU A 145 -2.78 4.97 14.98
N THR A 146 -2.93 3.85 15.66
CA THR A 146 -2.06 3.39 16.74
C THR A 146 -1.55 2.00 16.42
N ILE A 147 -0.25 1.81 16.47
CA ILE A 147 0.40 0.52 16.20
C ILE A 147 0.90 -0.07 17.51
N ASN A 148 0.63 -1.35 17.73
CA ASN A 148 1.23 -2.14 18.80
C ASN A 148 2.40 -2.96 18.24
N PRO A 149 3.66 -2.50 18.40
CA PRO A 149 4.82 -3.17 17.80
C PRO A 149 5.06 -4.58 18.36
N ALA A 150 4.77 -4.79 19.64
CA ALA A 150 4.94 -6.10 20.28
C ALA A 150 3.95 -7.12 19.68
N ARG A 151 2.69 -6.72 19.51
CA ARG A 151 1.67 -7.58 18.88
C ARG A 151 1.96 -7.82 17.40
N ALA A 152 2.45 -6.82 16.67
CA ALA A 152 2.86 -6.98 15.28
C ALA A 152 4.00 -8.01 15.15
N LEU A 153 4.99 -7.95 16.03
CA LEU A 153 6.08 -8.92 16.05
C LEU A 153 5.60 -10.33 16.42
N GLU A 154 4.69 -10.46 17.40
CA GLU A 154 4.04 -11.73 17.75
C GLU A 154 3.33 -12.33 16.53
N GLU A 155 2.59 -11.53 15.77
CA GLU A 155 1.91 -11.94 14.55
C GLU A 155 2.90 -12.51 13.52
N LEU A 156 3.99 -11.79 13.25
CA LEU A 156 5.03 -12.21 12.32
C LEU A 156 5.73 -13.52 12.75
N ASN A 157 5.86 -13.74 14.05
CA ASN A 157 6.49 -14.96 14.61
C ASN A 157 5.52 -16.14 14.72
N SER A 158 4.23 -15.93 14.51
CA SER A 158 3.19 -16.97 14.61
C SER A 158 2.98 -17.79 13.35
N ASP A 159 3.51 -17.32 12.22
CA ASP A 159 3.38 -18.00 10.92
C ASP A 159 4.67 -17.94 10.10
N TRP A 160 4.71 -18.65 9.00
CA TRP A 160 5.86 -18.91 8.14
C TRP A 160 6.07 -17.88 7.03
N THR A 161 5.59 -16.66 7.20
CA THR A 161 5.74 -15.56 6.23
C THR A 161 7.20 -15.22 5.91
N ALA A 162 8.11 -15.49 6.87
CA ALA A 162 9.54 -15.25 6.75
C ALA A 162 10.31 -16.36 6.00
N SER A 163 9.68 -17.48 5.64
CA SER A 163 10.36 -18.68 5.11
C SER A 163 11.13 -18.44 3.81
N GLN A 164 10.69 -17.48 2.96
CA GLN A 164 11.37 -17.14 1.72
C GLN A 164 12.79 -16.60 1.94
N GLU A 165 13.05 -15.90 3.05
CA GLU A 165 14.39 -15.34 3.33
C GLU A 165 15.47 -16.42 3.38
N ILE A 166 15.13 -17.66 3.72
CA ILE A 166 16.06 -18.79 3.68
C ILE A 166 16.55 -19.03 2.25
N ALA A 167 15.64 -19.06 1.27
CA ALA A 167 15.99 -19.20 -0.14
C ALA A 167 16.82 -18.01 -0.64
N ASP A 168 16.41 -16.79 -0.26
CA ASP A 168 17.11 -15.55 -0.62
C ASP A 168 18.56 -15.57 -0.10
N ARG A 169 18.78 -15.96 1.17
CA ARG A 169 20.13 -16.03 1.76
C ARG A 169 20.99 -17.14 1.17
N LEU A 170 20.42 -18.32 0.98
CA LEU A 170 21.15 -19.43 0.35
C LEU A 170 21.62 -19.05 -1.04
N MET A 171 20.80 -18.34 -1.80
CA MET A 171 21.20 -17.85 -3.13
C MET A 171 22.23 -16.73 -3.04
N ARG A 172 21.97 -15.69 -2.25
CA ARG A 172 22.79 -14.48 -2.20
C ARG A 172 24.13 -14.71 -1.51
N ASP A 173 24.13 -15.40 -0.40
CA ASP A 173 25.28 -15.48 0.51
C ASP A 173 26.08 -16.78 0.28
N HIS A 174 25.45 -17.82 -0.27
CA HIS A 174 26.07 -19.15 -0.45
C HIS A 174 26.04 -19.67 -1.90
N GLY A 175 25.49 -18.88 -2.84
CA GLY A 175 25.51 -19.21 -4.27
C GLY A 175 24.65 -20.40 -4.69
N LEU A 176 23.72 -20.88 -3.85
CA LEU A 176 22.80 -21.94 -4.26
C LEU A 176 21.72 -21.40 -5.20
N PRO A 177 21.25 -22.22 -6.17
CA PRO A 177 20.10 -21.85 -6.97
C PRO A 177 18.87 -21.54 -6.09
N PHE A 178 18.18 -20.43 -6.37
CA PHE A 178 16.98 -20.02 -5.60
C PHE A 178 15.93 -21.14 -5.49
N ARG A 179 15.74 -21.90 -6.58
CA ARG A 179 14.79 -23.01 -6.63
C ARG A 179 15.04 -24.05 -5.52
N ILE A 180 16.30 -24.42 -5.29
CA ILE A 180 16.67 -25.37 -4.23
C ILE A 180 16.32 -24.80 -2.88
N GLY A 181 16.70 -23.55 -2.59
CA GLY A 181 16.35 -22.87 -1.33
C GLY A 181 14.83 -22.76 -1.12
N HIS A 182 14.06 -22.52 -2.18
CA HIS A 182 12.61 -22.46 -2.14
C HIS A 182 11.96 -23.82 -1.81
N HIS A 183 12.42 -24.91 -2.44
CA HIS A 183 11.92 -26.25 -2.15
C HIS A 183 12.25 -26.66 -0.72
N MET A 184 13.45 -26.37 -0.23
CA MET A 184 13.82 -26.55 1.18
C MET A 184 12.91 -25.80 2.13
N ALA A 185 12.63 -24.51 1.85
CA ALA A 185 11.73 -23.70 2.66
C ALA A 185 10.31 -24.29 2.65
N SER A 186 9.84 -24.79 1.53
CA SER A 186 8.53 -25.46 1.41
C SER A 186 8.47 -26.74 2.25
N ARG A 187 9.47 -27.61 2.17
CA ARG A 187 9.56 -28.84 3.00
C ARG A 187 9.67 -28.50 4.49
N MET A 188 10.43 -27.46 4.83
CA MET A 188 10.55 -26.96 6.21
C MET A 188 9.18 -26.53 6.76
N VAL A 189 8.44 -25.71 6.03
CA VAL A 189 7.11 -25.25 6.42
C VAL A 189 6.14 -26.42 6.55
N GLY A 190 6.15 -27.35 5.60
CA GLY A 190 5.34 -28.57 5.65
C GLY A 190 5.60 -29.40 6.91
N TRP A 191 6.87 -29.63 7.23
CA TRP A 191 7.27 -30.36 8.44
C TRP A 191 6.86 -29.61 9.71
N ALA A 192 7.10 -28.31 9.76
CA ALA A 192 6.77 -27.47 10.91
C ALA A 192 5.26 -27.46 11.22
N ARG A 193 4.43 -27.31 10.21
CA ARG A 193 2.98 -27.37 10.36
C ARG A 193 2.50 -28.74 10.83
N ALA A 194 3.05 -29.81 10.30
CA ALA A 194 2.72 -31.18 10.71
C ALA A 194 3.11 -31.47 12.18
N ASN A 195 4.13 -30.78 12.72
CA ASN A 195 4.62 -30.94 14.07
C ASN A 195 4.26 -29.78 15.02
N ASN A 196 3.45 -28.83 14.55
CA ASN A 196 3.04 -27.64 15.31
C ASN A 196 4.23 -26.83 15.88
N VAL A 197 5.26 -26.61 15.05
CA VAL A 197 6.49 -25.89 15.40
C VAL A 197 6.43 -24.48 14.85
N LEU A 198 6.75 -23.48 15.67
CA LEU A 198 6.83 -22.07 15.25
C LEU A 198 8.18 -21.75 14.57
N PRO A 199 8.26 -20.67 13.76
CA PRO A 199 9.50 -20.35 13.03
C PRO A 199 10.76 -20.29 13.88
N LEU A 200 10.73 -19.55 14.98
CA LEU A 200 11.90 -19.38 15.86
C LEU A 200 12.27 -20.64 16.65
N GLU A 201 11.36 -21.61 16.74
CA GLU A 201 11.56 -22.87 17.45
C GLU A 201 12.05 -23.99 16.52
N PHE A 202 12.14 -23.74 15.22
CA PHE A 202 12.49 -24.78 14.24
C PHE A 202 13.88 -25.36 14.50
N PRO A 203 14.02 -26.69 14.63
CA PRO A 203 15.32 -27.31 14.92
C PRO A 203 16.30 -27.19 13.75
N TYR A 204 17.46 -26.58 13.97
CA TYR A 204 18.49 -26.45 12.93
C TYR A 204 18.96 -27.82 12.40
N ALA A 205 19.04 -28.86 13.25
CA ALA A 205 19.35 -30.22 12.85
C ALA A 205 18.34 -30.76 11.82
N GLN A 206 17.05 -30.43 11.96
CA GLN A 206 16.02 -30.81 11.00
C GLN A 206 16.17 -30.06 9.68
N MET A 207 16.57 -28.79 9.72
CA MET A 207 16.87 -28.02 8.52
C MET A 207 18.04 -28.63 7.71
N ARG A 208 19.11 -29.04 8.41
CA ARG A 208 20.24 -29.74 7.79
C ARG A 208 19.81 -31.06 7.14
N ARG A 209 18.87 -31.78 7.73
CA ARG A 209 18.33 -33.01 7.16
C ARG A 209 17.55 -32.74 5.88
N ILE A 210 16.64 -31.78 5.93
CA ILE A 210 15.85 -31.35 4.75
C ILE A 210 16.78 -30.91 3.61
N TYR A 211 17.84 -30.15 3.92
CA TYR A 211 18.82 -29.73 2.93
C TYR A 211 19.48 -30.92 2.22
N ARG A 212 19.98 -31.90 2.98
CA ARG A 212 20.64 -33.09 2.41
C ARG A 212 19.71 -33.90 1.51
N GLU A 213 18.47 -34.06 1.91
CA GLU A 213 17.43 -34.73 1.13
C GLU A 213 17.19 -33.99 -0.18
N GLU A 214 16.97 -32.67 -0.14
CA GLU A 214 16.69 -31.83 -1.30
C GLU A 214 17.86 -31.78 -2.29
N VAL A 215 19.08 -31.55 -1.78
CA VAL A 215 20.28 -31.47 -2.63
C VAL A 215 20.59 -32.81 -3.29
N SER A 216 20.44 -33.93 -2.58
CA SER A 216 20.66 -35.24 -3.17
C SER A 216 19.68 -35.57 -4.29
N GLU A 217 18.46 -35.03 -4.23
CA GLU A 217 17.42 -35.26 -5.23
C GLU A 217 17.49 -34.28 -6.42
N GLU A 218 17.66 -32.99 -6.15
CA GLU A 218 17.46 -31.91 -7.13
C GLU A 218 18.76 -31.20 -7.56
N TYR A 219 19.86 -31.35 -6.78
CA TYR A 219 21.13 -30.66 -7.04
C TYR A 219 22.35 -31.47 -6.57
N PRO A 220 22.57 -32.67 -7.12
CA PRO A 220 23.63 -33.60 -6.64
C PRO A 220 25.06 -33.04 -6.72
N GLU A 221 25.32 -32.05 -7.58
CA GLU A 221 26.61 -31.36 -7.73
C GLU A 221 26.81 -30.25 -6.69
N GLY A 222 25.78 -29.94 -5.91
CA GLY A 222 25.84 -28.92 -4.86
C GLY A 222 26.60 -29.35 -3.60
N PRO A 223 26.81 -28.42 -2.65
CA PRO A 223 27.42 -28.75 -1.37
C PRO A 223 26.65 -29.84 -0.64
N ALA A 224 27.33 -30.89 -0.20
CA ALA A 224 26.70 -32.03 0.49
C ALA A 224 26.11 -31.66 1.87
N GLU A 225 26.63 -30.63 2.53
CA GLU A 225 26.15 -30.10 3.78
C GLU A 225 25.60 -28.68 3.63
N LEU A 226 24.60 -28.34 4.45
CA LEU A 226 24.01 -27.00 4.47
C LEU A 226 25.11 -25.95 4.72
N PRO A 227 25.38 -25.05 3.78
CA PRO A 227 26.44 -24.05 3.91
C PRO A 227 26.09 -22.92 4.88
N MET A 228 24.82 -22.77 5.23
CA MET A 228 24.31 -21.79 6.19
C MET A 228 24.55 -22.26 7.61
N SER A 229 25.16 -21.43 8.44
CA SER A 229 25.34 -21.69 9.87
C SER A 229 24.02 -21.64 10.66
N GLU A 230 24.01 -22.12 11.90
CA GLU A 230 22.83 -22.02 12.76
C GLU A 230 22.49 -20.56 13.08
N GLU A 231 23.47 -19.70 13.28
CA GLU A 231 23.26 -18.27 13.51
C GLU A 231 22.61 -17.60 12.32
N GLU A 232 23.11 -17.85 11.11
CA GLU A 232 22.50 -17.33 9.85
C GLU A 232 21.09 -17.86 9.66
N PHE A 233 20.84 -19.12 9.97
CA PHE A 233 19.51 -19.72 9.91
C PHE A 233 18.53 -19.04 10.88
N ARG A 234 18.93 -18.83 12.14
CA ARG A 234 18.12 -18.11 13.12
C ARG A 234 17.82 -16.68 12.67
N ALA A 235 18.81 -15.98 12.14
CA ALA A 235 18.66 -14.64 11.59
C ALA A 235 17.75 -14.61 10.33
N ALA A 236 17.72 -15.68 9.53
CA ALA A 236 16.83 -15.81 8.39
C ALA A 236 15.36 -16.00 8.79
N LEU A 237 15.09 -16.44 9.99
CA LEU A 237 13.74 -16.60 10.55
C LEU A 237 13.29 -15.41 11.43
N ASP A 238 14.21 -14.52 11.81
CA ASP A 238 13.88 -13.34 12.61
C ASP A 238 13.36 -12.19 11.73
N PRO A 239 12.09 -11.74 11.91
CA PRO A 239 11.51 -10.67 11.11
C PRO A 239 12.31 -9.37 11.12
N ARG A 240 12.96 -9.03 12.24
CA ARG A 240 13.78 -7.81 12.35
C ARG A 240 15.02 -7.89 11.46
N SER A 241 15.69 -9.04 11.50
CA SER A 241 16.86 -9.32 10.66
C SER A 241 16.50 -9.32 9.17
N ILE A 242 15.34 -9.87 8.84
CA ILE A 242 14.81 -9.89 7.46
C ILE A 242 14.59 -8.48 6.93
N VAL A 243 13.88 -7.64 7.68
CA VAL A 243 13.61 -6.24 7.27
C VAL A 243 14.93 -5.46 7.14
N ALA A 244 15.88 -5.64 8.07
CA ALA A 244 17.19 -4.99 8.01
C ALA A 244 18.04 -5.44 6.81
N ALA A 245 17.86 -6.67 6.34
CA ALA A 245 18.56 -7.23 5.19
C ALA A 245 18.02 -6.73 3.82
N ARG A 246 16.86 -6.10 3.77
CA ARG A 246 16.25 -5.54 2.55
C ARG A 246 16.94 -4.25 2.15
N ARG A 247 18.06 -4.33 1.39
CA ARG A 247 18.91 -3.19 1.02
C ARG A 247 18.73 -2.69 -0.40
N THR A 248 17.88 -3.33 -1.19
CA THR A 248 17.55 -2.89 -2.55
C THR A 248 16.83 -1.56 -2.51
N ALA A 249 17.11 -0.66 -3.46
CA ALA A 249 16.43 0.61 -3.56
C ALA A 249 14.91 0.44 -3.60
N GLY A 250 14.19 1.22 -2.81
CA GLY A 250 12.72 1.13 -2.68
C GLY A 250 12.21 -0.01 -1.81
N SER A 251 13.08 -0.72 -1.09
CA SER A 251 12.69 -1.81 -0.20
C SER A 251 12.13 -1.31 1.14
N ALA A 252 11.64 -2.25 1.96
CA ALA A 252 11.02 -1.98 3.26
C ALA A 252 12.01 -1.71 4.41
N SER A 253 13.33 -1.71 4.16
CA SER A 253 14.28 -1.40 5.23
C SER A 253 14.11 0.04 5.74
N PRO A 254 14.32 0.30 7.05
CA PRO A 254 14.15 1.65 7.61
C PRO A 254 15.00 2.72 6.90
N ALA A 255 16.18 2.34 6.38
CA ALA A 255 17.05 3.25 5.65
C ALA A 255 16.46 3.64 4.30
N GLU A 256 15.95 2.68 3.54
CA GLU A 256 15.34 2.94 2.23
C GLU A 256 14.00 3.68 2.36
N VAL A 257 13.17 3.31 3.35
CA VAL A 257 11.93 4.03 3.65
C VAL A 257 12.20 5.49 3.99
N ARG A 258 13.23 5.77 4.79
CA ARG A 258 13.62 7.14 5.12
C ARG A 258 14.02 7.93 3.89
N LYS A 259 14.83 7.37 2.99
CA LYS A 259 15.23 8.02 1.72
C LYS A 259 14.00 8.37 0.87
N MET A 260 13.03 7.45 0.78
CA MET A 260 11.79 7.71 0.02
C MET A 260 10.99 8.86 0.65
N LEU A 261 10.83 8.87 1.97
CA LEU A 261 10.11 9.93 2.68
C LEU A 261 10.80 11.30 2.54
N GLU A 262 12.12 11.34 2.61
CA GLU A 262 12.90 12.58 2.41
C GLU A 262 12.75 13.11 0.97
N ALA A 263 12.81 12.22 -0.02
CA ALA A 263 12.60 12.58 -1.42
C ALA A 263 11.17 13.09 -1.67
N ASP A 264 10.16 12.48 -1.06
CA ASP A 264 8.76 12.92 -1.17
C ASP A 264 8.55 14.27 -0.50
N ALA A 265 9.11 14.48 0.68
CA ALA A 265 9.07 15.77 1.36
C ALA A 265 9.70 16.88 0.52
N GLY A 266 10.83 16.60 -0.13
CA GLY A 266 11.49 17.56 -1.04
C GLY A 266 10.62 17.90 -2.25
N ARG A 267 9.93 16.91 -2.84
CA ARG A 267 8.99 17.14 -3.96
C ARG A 267 7.76 17.97 -3.58
N LEU A 268 7.29 17.83 -2.35
CA LEU A 268 6.13 18.60 -1.85
C LEU A 268 6.51 20.06 -1.49
N ALA A 269 7.79 20.33 -1.22
CA ALA A 269 8.27 21.66 -0.87
C ALA A 269 8.68 22.51 -2.10
N ALA A 270 8.91 21.87 -3.25
CA ALA A 270 9.25 22.53 -4.52
C ALA A 270 7.99 22.98 -5.29
#